data_f47e9cc4eb2b043f857f633bf44c5fc3
#
_entry.id   f47e9cc4eb2b043f857f633bf44c5fc3
#
_cell.length_a   1.000
_cell.length_b   1.000
_cell.length_c   1.000
_cell.angle_alpha   90.00
_cell.angle_beta   90.00
_cell.angle_gamma   90.00
#
_symmetry.space_group_name_H-M   'P 1'
#
loop_
_entity.id
_entity.type
_entity.pdbx_description
1 polymer ?
#
loop_
_entity_poly.entity_id
_entity_poly.type
_entity_poly.pdbx_seq_one_letter_code
_entity_poly.pdbx_strand_id
1 'polypeptide(L)'
;MSGSSVGAMVVGTVFIMVFGMATVTMVESIDESVKNSEYELPEPQVNLLSVTDKVESTGPANTLSVTLSGSDYVTGGGCTTTGGGTGLVVSVTQTTGSVDSISVEQPGSGYEIGDVITINGCGNGDATGTISSLHDKNTITIQNTGSETVDLSHIFVTFSDTGTKDQGTPFIPFVTHYSGTNLYLFPGEQ
;
A
#
# COMPACT_ATOMS: atom_id res chain seq x y z
N MET A 1 53.11 59.72 -38.94
CA MET A 1 53.00 58.48 -38.07
C MET A 1 51.61 58.31 -37.51
N SER A 2 50.56 58.33 -38.30
CA SER A 2 49.16 58.13 -37.79
C SER A 2 48.46 56.91 -38.36
N GLY A 3 49.01 56.20 -39.31
CA GLY A 3 48.36 55.04 -39.93
C GLY A 3 48.42 53.77 -39.07
N SER A 4 49.40 53.62 -38.21
CA SER A 4 49.61 52.46 -37.40
C SER A 4 48.61 52.36 -36.20
N SER A 5 48.21 53.47 -35.61
CA SER A 5 47.27 53.51 -34.48
C SER A 5 45.83 53.27 -34.93
N VAL A 6 45.44 53.72 -36.11
CA VAL A 6 44.17 53.49 -36.70
C VAL A 6 44.01 52.00 -37.08
N GLY A 7 45.06 51.40 -37.65
CA GLY A 7 45.05 49.97 -37.97
C GLY A 7 44.92 49.09 -36.72
N ALA A 8 45.62 49.40 -35.64
CA ALA A 8 45.57 48.69 -34.39
C ALA A 8 44.14 48.78 -33.73
N MET A 9 43.55 49.97 -33.85
CA MET A 9 42.18 50.18 -33.29
C MET A 9 41.11 49.39 -34.06
N VAL A 10 41.22 49.34 -35.41
CA VAL A 10 40.27 48.55 -36.24
C VAL A 10 40.46 47.06 -35.99
N VAL A 11 41.72 46.59 -35.94
CA VAL A 11 41.95 45.14 -35.60
C VAL A 11 41.48 44.81 -34.21
N GLY A 12 41.67 45.67 -33.22
CA GLY A 12 41.20 45.48 -31.86
C GLY A 12 39.68 45.45 -31.74
N THR A 13 38.98 46.34 -32.45
CA THR A 13 37.51 46.32 -32.44
C THR A 13 36.92 45.11 -33.15
N VAL A 14 37.51 44.67 -34.28
CA VAL A 14 37.09 43.44 -34.96
C VAL A 14 37.36 42.21 -34.08
N PHE A 15 38.48 42.17 -33.40
CA PHE A 15 38.82 41.06 -32.49
C PHE A 15 37.83 40.97 -31.31
N ILE A 16 37.48 42.11 -30.71
CA ILE A 16 36.50 42.18 -29.62
C ILE A 16 35.13 41.74 -30.12
N MET A 17 34.71 42.16 -31.33
CA MET A 17 33.43 41.73 -31.91
C MET A 17 33.37 40.23 -32.17
N VAL A 18 34.43 39.69 -32.80
CA VAL A 18 34.51 38.26 -33.10
C VAL A 18 34.56 37.41 -31.83
N PHE A 19 35.35 37.83 -30.85
CA PHE A 19 35.48 37.16 -29.58
C PHE A 19 34.16 37.25 -28.75
N GLY A 20 33.54 38.43 -28.77
CA GLY A 20 32.24 38.64 -28.13
C GLY A 20 31.14 37.77 -28.74
N MET A 21 31.08 37.68 -30.09
CA MET A 21 30.13 36.77 -30.74
C MET A 21 30.40 35.29 -30.40
N ALA A 22 31.67 34.86 -30.41
CA ALA A 22 32.04 33.49 -30.09
C ALA A 22 31.70 33.12 -28.65
N THR A 23 31.86 34.05 -27.71
CA THR A 23 31.48 33.80 -26.31
C THR A 23 29.94 33.72 -26.12
N VAL A 24 29.19 34.57 -26.80
CA VAL A 24 27.69 34.53 -26.74
C VAL A 24 27.17 33.21 -27.32
N THR A 25 27.65 32.80 -28.51
CA THR A 25 27.23 31.54 -29.12
C THR A 25 27.64 30.31 -28.27
N MET A 26 28.78 30.38 -27.58
CA MET A 26 29.20 29.30 -26.70
C MET A 26 28.32 29.21 -25.46
N VAL A 27 27.93 30.34 -24.86
CA VAL A 27 27.02 30.39 -23.73
C VAL A 27 25.64 29.92 -24.14
N GLU A 28 25.10 30.34 -25.28
CA GLU A 28 23.81 29.87 -25.82
C GLU A 28 23.83 28.36 -26.09
N SER A 29 24.91 27.83 -26.65
CA SER A 29 25.06 26.39 -26.89
C SER A 29 25.15 25.58 -25.60
N ILE A 30 25.79 26.12 -24.56
CA ILE A 30 25.80 25.48 -23.23
C ILE A 30 24.41 25.52 -22.59
N ASP A 31 23.71 26.66 -22.67
CA ASP A 31 22.37 26.81 -22.11
C ASP A 31 21.36 25.88 -22.81
N GLU A 32 21.41 25.74 -24.13
CA GLU A 32 20.64 24.75 -24.88
C GLU A 32 21.02 23.31 -24.52
N SER A 33 22.30 23.02 -24.34
CA SER A 33 22.78 21.70 -23.95
C SER A 33 22.31 21.35 -22.54
N VAL A 34 22.33 22.31 -21.63
CA VAL A 34 21.80 22.11 -20.25
C VAL A 34 20.29 21.96 -20.25
N LYS A 35 19.54 22.74 -21.05
CA LYS A 35 18.08 22.59 -21.18
C LYS A 35 17.68 21.29 -21.86
N ASN A 36 18.44 20.83 -22.85
CA ASN A 36 18.22 19.54 -23.49
C ASN A 36 18.76 18.36 -22.67
N SER A 37 19.60 18.62 -21.68
CA SER A 37 20.02 17.65 -20.66
C SER A 37 19.23 17.78 -19.37
N GLU A 38 18.04 18.38 -19.37
CA GLU A 38 17.02 18.00 -18.44
C GLU A 38 16.68 16.54 -18.73
N TYR A 39 17.56 15.70 -18.27
CA TYR A 39 17.28 14.30 -18.02
C TYR A 39 16.09 14.34 -17.10
N GLU A 40 14.91 14.13 -17.64
CA GLU A 40 13.84 13.58 -16.83
C GLU A 40 14.45 12.31 -16.26
N LEU A 41 14.81 12.38 -14.99
CA LEU A 41 15.19 11.16 -14.27
C LEU A 41 14.03 10.20 -14.52
N PRO A 42 14.30 9.03 -15.09
CA PRO A 42 13.23 8.07 -15.33
C PRO A 42 12.55 7.81 -14.00
N GLU A 43 11.35 8.33 -13.86
CA GLU A 43 10.56 8.14 -12.65
C GLU A 43 9.92 6.76 -12.73
N PRO A 44 10.08 5.93 -11.70
CA PRO A 44 9.32 4.70 -11.59
C PRO A 44 7.84 5.07 -11.50
N GLN A 45 7.07 4.72 -12.50
CA GLN A 45 5.63 5.00 -12.56
C GLN A 45 4.86 3.70 -12.33
N VAL A 46 4.20 3.64 -11.18
CA VAL A 46 3.31 2.54 -10.86
C VAL A 46 1.87 3.01 -11.01
N ASN A 47 1.12 2.32 -11.85
CA ASN A 47 -0.29 2.57 -12.05
C ASN A 47 -1.13 1.48 -11.36
N LEU A 48 -2.18 1.89 -10.66
CA LEU A 48 -3.18 1.00 -10.11
C LEU A 48 -4.17 0.65 -11.23
N LEU A 49 -4.13 -0.60 -11.70
CA LEU A 49 -5.02 -1.06 -12.77
C LEU A 49 -6.41 -1.43 -12.27
N SER A 50 -6.46 -2.18 -11.19
CA SER A 50 -7.73 -2.62 -10.61
C SER A 50 -7.61 -2.94 -9.13
N VAL A 51 -8.71 -2.73 -8.44
CA VAL A 51 -8.98 -3.30 -7.11
C VAL A 51 -10.25 -4.11 -7.27
N THR A 52 -10.15 -5.42 -7.04
CA THR A 52 -11.31 -6.32 -7.09
C THR A 52 -11.57 -6.86 -5.71
N ASP A 53 -12.81 -6.72 -5.28
CA ASP A 53 -13.33 -7.35 -4.08
C ASP A 53 -13.82 -8.75 -4.43
N LYS A 54 -13.38 -9.75 -3.67
CA LYS A 54 -13.79 -11.14 -3.86
C LYS A 54 -14.34 -11.67 -2.55
N VAL A 55 -15.66 -11.87 -2.55
CA VAL A 55 -16.31 -12.65 -1.49
C VAL A 55 -15.89 -14.10 -1.65
N GLU A 56 -15.13 -14.62 -0.70
CA GLU A 56 -14.75 -16.03 -0.68
C GLU A 56 -15.77 -16.83 0.13
N SER A 57 -15.99 -18.10 -0.25
CA SER A 57 -16.87 -19.00 0.48
C SER A 57 -16.28 -19.44 1.83
N THR A 58 -14.95 -19.41 1.92
CA THR A 58 -14.19 -19.74 3.14
C THR A 58 -13.13 -18.67 3.39
N GLY A 59 -12.97 -18.26 4.64
CA GLY A 59 -12.01 -17.19 4.96
C GLY A 59 -11.86 -16.91 6.44
N PRO A 60 -11.17 -15.79 6.76
CA PRO A 60 -11.10 -15.28 8.12
C PRO A 60 -12.46 -14.77 8.59
N ALA A 61 -12.84 -15.08 9.84
CA ALA A 61 -14.09 -14.62 10.43
C ALA A 61 -14.07 -13.10 10.66
N ASN A 62 -15.15 -12.41 10.31
CA ASN A 62 -15.28 -10.97 10.52
C ASN A 62 -16.28 -10.65 11.64
N THR A 63 -17.51 -11.17 11.55
CA THR A 63 -18.54 -10.96 12.58
C THR A 63 -19.16 -12.28 13.02
N LEU A 64 -19.55 -12.32 14.28
CA LEU A 64 -20.26 -13.45 14.87
C LEU A 64 -21.54 -12.99 15.54
N SER A 65 -22.55 -13.88 15.55
CA SER A 65 -23.73 -13.76 16.37
C SER A 65 -23.71 -14.79 17.50
N VAL A 66 -24.21 -14.42 18.68
CA VAL A 66 -24.36 -15.35 19.78
C VAL A 66 -25.50 -16.32 19.43
N THR A 67 -25.24 -17.62 19.52
CA THR A 67 -26.24 -18.69 19.29
C THR A 67 -26.70 -19.28 20.60
N LEU A 68 -25.76 -19.60 21.49
CA LEU A 68 -26.03 -19.99 22.87
C LEU A 68 -25.19 -19.11 23.78
N SER A 69 -25.84 -18.51 24.78
CA SER A 69 -25.14 -17.56 25.68
C SER A 69 -24.24 -18.24 26.71
N GLY A 70 -24.44 -19.53 26.96
CA GLY A 70 -23.68 -20.27 27.94
C GLY A 70 -23.85 -19.77 29.38
N SER A 71 -22.95 -20.20 30.25
CA SER A 71 -22.93 -19.82 31.65
C SER A 71 -21.49 -19.67 32.18
N ASP A 72 -21.35 -18.95 33.31
CA ASP A 72 -20.09 -18.73 34.01
C ASP A 72 -19.03 -18.00 33.17
N TYR A 73 -19.44 -17.21 32.16
CA TYR A 73 -18.51 -16.38 31.36
C TYR A 73 -18.16 -15.11 32.11
N VAL A 74 -16.92 -14.65 31.85
CA VAL A 74 -16.37 -13.38 32.35
C VAL A 74 -16.08 -12.49 31.16
N THR A 75 -16.47 -11.22 31.22
CA THR A 75 -16.13 -10.24 30.19
C THR A 75 -14.61 -10.14 30.04
N GLY A 76 -14.12 -10.39 28.83
CA GLY A 76 -12.68 -10.35 28.53
C GLY A 76 -12.39 -10.87 27.12
N GLY A 77 -11.10 -10.76 26.76
CA GLY A 77 -10.55 -11.23 25.50
C GLY A 77 -9.66 -12.46 25.66
N GLY A 78 -9.10 -12.90 24.53
CA GLY A 78 -8.21 -14.08 24.46
C GLY A 78 -8.97 -15.42 24.54
N CYS A 79 -10.29 -15.41 24.37
CA CYS A 79 -11.08 -16.64 24.35
C CYS A 79 -10.80 -17.42 23.07
N THR A 80 -10.33 -18.64 23.20
CA THR A 80 -10.10 -19.53 22.06
C THR A 80 -11.39 -20.15 21.56
N THR A 81 -11.44 -20.57 20.32
CA THR A 81 -12.62 -21.20 19.74
C THR A 81 -12.31 -22.57 19.15
N THR A 82 -13.33 -23.41 19.07
CA THR A 82 -13.29 -24.71 18.36
C THR A 82 -14.51 -24.85 17.46
N GLY A 83 -14.34 -25.47 16.30
CA GLY A 83 -15.38 -25.67 15.28
C GLY A 83 -15.16 -24.78 14.04
N GLY A 84 -15.58 -25.24 12.87
CA GLY A 84 -15.37 -24.58 11.59
C GLY A 84 -13.90 -24.51 11.18
N GLY A 85 -13.33 -23.34 11.21
CA GLY A 85 -11.92 -23.07 10.85
C GLY A 85 -10.94 -23.23 12.02
N THR A 86 -9.83 -22.47 11.95
CA THR A 86 -8.75 -22.50 12.94
C THR A 86 -8.25 -21.10 13.30
N GLY A 87 -7.75 -20.94 14.53
CA GLY A 87 -7.04 -19.73 14.96
C GLY A 87 -7.92 -18.51 15.27
N LEU A 88 -9.24 -18.66 15.33
CA LEU A 88 -10.12 -17.59 15.77
C LEU A 88 -10.00 -17.37 17.27
N VAL A 89 -9.74 -16.15 17.67
CA VAL A 89 -9.76 -15.68 19.06
C VAL A 89 -10.78 -14.55 19.17
N VAL A 90 -11.59 -14.62 20.21
CA VAL A 90 -12.66 -13.67 20.43
C VAL A 90 -12.59 -13.05 21.82
N SER A 91 -13.20 -11.87 21.95
CA SER A 91 -13.58 -11.32 23.24
C SER A 91 -15.09 -11.43 23.44
N VAL A 92 -15.52 -11.59 24.69
CA VAL A 92 -16.92 -11.68 25.04
C VAL A 92 -17.31 -10.57 26.02
N THR A 93 -18.52 -10.05 25.87
CA THR A 93 -19.19 -9.29 26.92
C THR A 93 -20.29 -10.15 27.51
N GLN A 94 -20.53 -10.03 28.79
CA GLN A 94 -21.53 -10.87 29.48
C GLN A 94 -22.36 -10.07 30.49
N THR A 95 -23.55 -10.54 30.75
CA THR A 95 -24.42 -10.12 31.86
C THR A 95 -24.82 -11.34 32.67
N THR A 96 -24.59 -11.31 33.97
CA THR A 96 -24.90 -12.41 34.90
C THR A 96 -24.31 -13.78 34.53
N GLY A 97 -23.09 -13.76 33.90
CA GLY A 97 -22.42 -15.00 33.48
C GLY A 97 -22.81 -15.51 32.08
N SER A 98 -23.77 -14.88 31.42
CA SER A 98 -24.22 -15.25 30.07
C SER A 98 -23.62 -14.32 29.01
N VAL A 99 -23.14 -14.85 27.89
CA VAL A 99 -22.56 -14.06 26.79
C VAL A 99 -23.63 -13.25 26.07
N ASP A 100 -23.47 -11.93 26.02
CA ASP A 100 -24.36 -11.00 25.34
C ASP A 100 -23.84 -10.68 23.92
N SER A 101 -22.52 -10.51 23.77
CA SER A 101 -21.92 -10.24 22.48
C SER A 101 -20.52 -10.85 22.34
N ILE A 102 -20.14 -11.09 21.10
CA ILE A 102 -18.83 -11.64 20.71
C ILE A 102 -18.18 -10.66 19.74
N SER A 103 -16.91 -10.33 19.97
CA SER A 103 -16.10 -9.53 19.07
C SER A 103 -14.86 -10.31 18.64
N VAL A 104 -14.48 -10.21 17.38
CA VAL A 104 -13.28 -10.88 16.84
C VAL A 104 -12.04 -10.12 17.25
N GLU A 105 -11.06 -10.80 17.85
CA GLU A 105 -9.71 -10.29 18.12
C GLU A 105 -8.68 -10.80 17.12
N GLN A 106 -8.77 -12.09 16.79
CA GLN A 106 -7.98 -12.72 15.74
C GLN A 106 -8.93 -13.48 14.81
N PRO A 107 -9.01 -13.14 13.54
CA PRO A 107 -10.03 -13.67 12.65
C PRO A 107 -9.83 -15.14 12.24
N GLY A 108 -8.65 -15.71 12.49
CA GLY A 108 -8.34 -17.08 12.09
C GLY A 108 -8.40 -17.31 10.59
N SER A 109 -8.71 -18.53 10.18
CA SER A 109 -8.83 -18.91 8.75
C SER A 109 -9.71 -20.15 8.56
N GLY A 110 -10.23 -20.29 7.33
CA GLY A 110 -10.97 -21.49 6.91
C GLY A 110 -12.41 -21.59 7.46
N TYR A 111 -13.00 -20.49 7.89
CA TYR A 111 -14.39 -20.41 8.32
C TYR A 111 -15.33 -20.21 7.13
N GLU A 112 -16.54 -20.73 7.24
CA GLU A 112 -17.67 -20.49 6.34
C GLU A 112 -18.76 -19.70 7.07
N ILE A 113 -19.55 -18.93 6.32
CA ILE A 113 -20.73 -18.26 6.90
C ILE A 113 -21.73 -19.34 7.33
N GLY A 114 -22.17 -19.26 8.60
CA GLY A 114 -23.03 -20.25 9.22
C GLY A 114 -22.29 -21.31 10.07
N ASP A 115 -20.96 -21.33 10.05
CA ASP A 115 -20.18 -22.19 10.96
C ASP A 115 -20.51 -21.86 12.41
N VAL A 116 -20.74 -22.92 13.20
CA VAL A 116 -20.95 -22.80 14.63
C VAL A 116 -19.63 -23.08 15.35
N ILE A 117 -19.23 -22.13 16.16
CA ILE A 117 -18.00 -22.22 16.99
C ILE A 117 -18.40 -22.33 18.47
N THR A 118 -17.59 -23.05 19.24
CA THR A 118 -17.68 -23.10 20.69
C THR A 118 -16.62 -22.20 21.31
N ILE A 119 -16.98 -21.38 22.29
CA ILE A 119 -16.09 -20.42 22.95
C ILE A 119 -15.51 -21.07 24.19
N ASN A 120 -14.16 -21.13 24.24
CA ASN A 120 -13.41 -21.76 25.32
C ASN A 120 -12.50 -20.75 26.04
N GLY A 121 -12.15 -21.03 27.29
CA GLY A 121 -11.16 -20.28 28.06
C GLY A 121 -11.67 -19.03 28.75
N CYS A 122 -12.92 -18.59 28.51
CA CYS A 122 -13.53 -17.42 29.18
C CYS A 122 -14.75 -17.78 30.03
N GLY A 123 -15.09 -19.03 30.10
CA GLY A 123 -16.22 -19.58 30.83
C GLY A 123 -16.19 -21.10 30.85
N ASN A 124 -17.31 -21.74 31.07
CA ASN A 124 -17.39 -23.20 31.17
C ASN A 124 -17.38 -23.95 29.81
N GLY A 125 -17.31 -23.23 28.67
CA GLY A 125 -17.22 -23.81 27.34
C GLY A 125 -18.55 -24.26 26.73
N ASP A 126 -19.67 -23.73 27.19
CA ASP A 126 -20.99 -24.04 26.67
C ASP A 126 -21.61 -22.95 25.79
N ALA A 127 -20.98 -21.76 25.70
CA ALA A 127 -21.43 -20.74 24.77
C ALA A 127 -21.00 -21.05 23.33
N THR A 128 -21.91 -20.78 22.41
CA THR A 128 -21.63 -20.93 20.98
C THR A 128 -21.95 -19.65 20.20
N GLY A 129 -21.18 -19.41 19.17
CA GLY A 129 -21.44 -18.35 18.21
C GLY A 129 -21.52 -18.90 16.78
N THR A 130 -22.24 -18.19 15.93
CA THR A 130 -22.29 -18.50 14.49
C THR A 130 -21.58 -17.43 13.71
N ILE A 131 -20.72 -17.84 12.76
CA ILE A 131 -20.05 -16.91 11.84
C ILE A 131 -21.08 -16.22 10.95
N SER A 132 -21.20 -14.92 11.06
CA SER A 132 -22.19 -14.11 10.32
C SER A 132 -21.62 -13.48 9.07
N SER A 133 -20.33 -13.13 9.06
CA SER A 133 -19.61 -12.65 7.88
C SER A 133 -18.14 -13.02 7.93
N LEU A 134 -17.51 -13.07 6.76
CA LEU A 134 -16.07 -13.25 6.59
C LEU A 134 -15.42 -11.93 6.20
N HIS A 135 -14.12 -11.82 6.39
CA HIS A 135 -13.34 -10.73 5.79
C HIS A 135 -13.23 -10.95 4.28
N ASP A 136 -13.47 -9.89 3.53
CA ASP A 136 -13.33 -9.89 2.08
C ASP A 136 -11.85 -9.93 1.70
N LYS A 137 -11.54 -10.57 0.58
CA LYS A 137 -10.21 -10.60 0.00
C LYS A 137 -10.12 -9.64 -1.15
N ASN A 138 -9.43 -8.53 -0.95
CA ASN A 138 -9.17 -7.57 -2.00
C ASN A 138 -7.92 -7.94 -2.79
N THR A 139 -8.04 -8.00 -4.12
CA THR A 139 -6.91 -8.18 -5.02
C THR A 139 -6.57 -6.84 -5.67
N ILE A 140 -5.35 -6.40 -5.48
CA ILE A 140 -4.82 -5.18 -6.08
C ILE A 140 -3.91 -5.58 -7.23
N THR A 141 -4.19 -5.06 -8.44
CA THR A 141 -3.33 -5.23 -9.61
C THR A 141 -2.66 -3.89 -9.91
N ILE A 142 -1.34 -3.90 -9.92
CA ILE A 142 -0.51 -2.74 -10.26
C ILE A 142 0.27 -3.03 -11.54
N GLN A 143 0.62 -2.00 -12.28
CA GLN A 143 1.45 -2.08 -13.48
C GLN A 143 2.56 -1.05 -13.42
N ASN A 144 3.75 -1.44 -13.81
CA ASN A 144 4.84 -0.50 -14.06
C ASN A 144 4.65 0.12 -15.46
N THR A 145 4.26 1.38 -15.50
CA THR A 145 4.10 2.16 -16.75
C THR A 145 5.32 3.04 -17.05
N GLY A 146 6.30 3.05 -16.15
CA GLY A 146 7.56 3.76 -16.31
C GLY A 146 8.57 3.00 -17.18
N SER A 147 9.73 3.60 -17.36
CA SER A 147 10.87 3.03 -18.09
C SER A 147 11.87 2.29 -17.20
N GLU A 148 11.75 2.44 -15.90
CA GLU A 148 12.64 1.85 -14.91
C GLU A 148 11.98 0.70 -14.17
N THR A 149 12.81 -0.23 -13.69
CA THR A 149 12.36 -1.35 -12.85
C THR A 149 11.97 -0.83 -11.47
N VAL A 150 10.80 -1.24 -10.99
CA VAL A 150 10.29 -0.92 -9.66
C VAL A 150 10.63 -2.04 -8.70
N ASP A 151 11.23 -1.71 -7.57
CA ASP A 151 11.43 -2.63 -6.45
C ASP A 151 10.18 -2.61 -5.57
N LEU A 152 9.46 -3.73 -5.52
CA LEU A 152 8.20 -3.89 -4.77
C LEU A 152 8.40 -3.75 -3.25
N SER A 153 9.62 -3.93 -2.75
CA SER A 153 9.93 -3.74 -1.32
C SER A 153 9.79 -2.28 -0.86
N HIS A 154 9.84 -1.34 -1.79
CA HIS A 154 9.70 0.09 -1.53
C HIS A 154 8.26 0.61 -1.74
N ILE A 155 7.32 -0.27 -2.12
CA ILE A 155 5.92 0.10 -2.28
C ILE A 155 5.18 -0.11 -0.95
N PHE A 156 4.44 0.91 -0.55
CA PHE A 156 3.56 0.87 0.61
C PHE A 156 2.13 1.11 0.18
N VAL A 157 1.21 0.38 0.79
CA VAL A 157 -0.22 0.50 0.53
C VAL A 157 -0.92 1.02 1.78
N THR A 158 -1.82 1.97 1.60
CA THR A 158 -2.74 2.39 2.64
C THR A 158 -4.16 2.29 2.11
N PHE A 159 -5.05 1.78 2.93
CA PHE A 159 -6.49 1.76 2.65
C PHE A 159 -7.15 2.85 3.49
N SER A 160 -7.96 3.68 2.85
CA SER A 160 -8.79 4.65 3.56
C SER A 160 -10.24 4.50 3.12
N ASP A 161 -11.15 4.55 4.06
CA ASP A 161 -12.58 4.68 3.77
C ASP A 161 -12.88 6.10 3.27
N THR A 162 -13.85 6.23 2.36
CA THR A 162 -14.31 7.52 1.82
C THR A 162 -14.82 8.47 2.90
N GLY A 163 -15.28 7.93 4.05
CA GLY A 163 -15.74 8.72 5.20
C GLY A 163 -14.65 9.16 6.17
N THR A 164 -13.47 8.54 6.13
CA THR A 164 -12.40 8.72 7.13
C THR A 164 -11.04 8.85 6.47
N LYS A 165 -10.91 9.74 5.50
CA LYS A 165 -9.67 9.95 4.72
C LYS A 165 -8.41 10.19 5.57
N ASP A 166 -8.60 10.72 6.78
CA ASP A 166 -7.52 11.04 7.71
C ASP A 166 -7.19 9.89 8.68
N GLN A 167 -7.93 8.79 8.63
CA GLN A 167 -7.76 7.61 9.50
C GLN A 167 -7.48 6.34 8.70
N GLY A 168 -6.75 6.48 7.60
CA GLY A 168 -6.31 5.33 6.81
C GLY A 168 -5.53 4.34 7.66
N THR A 169 -5.54 3.08 7.26
CA THR A 169 -4.65 2.07 7.82
C THR A 169 -3.20 2.55 7.76
N PRO A 170 -2.35 2.19 8.73
CA PRO A 170 -0.94 2.50 8.63
C PRO A 170 -0.37 1.98 7.30
N PHE A 171 0.64 2.66 6.77
CA PHE A 171 1.33 2.22 5.56
C PHE A 171 1.84 0.79 5.72
N ILE A 172 1.28 -0.13 4.94
CA ILE A 172 1.65 -1.55 4.98
C ILE A 172 2.57 -1.82 3.80
N PRO A 173 3.77 -2.41 3.99
CA PRO A 173 4.62 -2.80 2.88
C PRO A 173 3.89 -3.76 1.94
N PHE A 174 3.89 -3.48 0.64
CA PHE A 174 3.22 -4.30 -0.37
C PHE A 174 3.66 -5.77 -0.31
N VAL A 175 4.93 -6.00 -0.06
CA VAL A 175 5.52 -7.35 0.05
C VAL A 175 4.94 -8.20 1.18
N THR A 176 4.29 -7.59 2.18
CA THR A 176 3.64 -8.32 3.28
C THR A 176 2.49 -9.20 2.78
N HIS A 177 1.82 -8.77 1.71
CA HIS A 177 0.67 -9.45 1.10
C HIS A 177 0.97 -10.03 -0.28
N TYR A 178 2.19 -9.85 -0.78
CA TYR A 178 2.63 -10.35 -2.07
C TYR A 178 3.15 -11.79 -1.94
N SER A 179 2.55 -12.71 -2.68
CA SER A 179 2.91 -14.14 -2.65
C SER A 179 3.86 -14.56 -3.79
N GLY A 180 4.25 -13.63 -4.67
CA GLY A 180 5.20 -13.87 -5.73
C GLY A 180 6.64 -13.98 -5.22
N THR A 181 7.51 -14.57 -6.03
CA THR A 181 8.94 -14.73 -5.70
C THR A 181 9.81 -13.62 -6.29
N ASN A 182 9.31 -12.91 -7.30
CA ASN A 182 10.03 -11.80 -7.94
C ASN A 182 9.63 -10.47 -7.28
N LEU A 183 10.59 -9.82 -6.66
CA LEU A 183 10.38 -8.51 -6.01
C LEU A 183 10.59 -7.32 -6.96
N TYR A 184 10.85 -7.57 -8.23
CA TYR A 184 11.09 -6.54 -9.23
C TYR A 184 9.99 -6.58 -10.27
N LEU A 185 9.39 -5.41 -10.52
CA LEU A 185 8.37 -5.21 -11.55
C LEU A 185 9.01 -4.45 -12.71
N PHE A 186 9.23 -5.14 -13.83
CA PHE A 186 9.84 -4.56 -15.02
C PHE A 186 8.87 -3.66 -15.80
N PRO A 187 9.38 -2.76 -16.66
CA PRO A 187 8.53 -1.92 -17.51
C PRO A 187 7.48 -2.73 -18.29
N GLY A 188 6.21 -2.35 -18.15
CA GLY A 188 5.08 -3.02 -18.79
C GLY A 188 4.51 -4.25 -18.08
N GLU A 189 5.18 -4.77 -17.04
CA GLU A 189 4.68 -5.92 -16.24
C GLU A 189 3.58 -5.51 -15.26
N GLN A 190 2.80 -6.54 -14.86
CA GLN A 190 1.70 -6.45 -13.88
C GLN A 190 1.94 -7.43 -12.74
#